data_c70a248e08b959c8c426945493cf410f
#
_entry.id   c70a248e08b959c8c426945493cf410f
#
_cell.length_a   1.000
_cell.length_b   1.000
_cell.length_c   1.000
_cell.angle_alpha   90.00
_cell.angle_beta   90.00
_cell.angle_gamma   90.00
#
_symmetry.space_group_name_H-M   'P 1'
#
loop_
_entity.id
_entity.type
_entity.pdbx_description
1 polymer ?
#
loop_
_entity_poly.entity_id
_entity_poly.type
_entity_poly.pdbx_seq_one_letter_code
_entity_poly.pdbx_strand_id
1 'polypeptide(L)'
;MRAYYRIFGYLTQYKGSVLLYALFILGSISFSIVSIGMLMPFLQLIFTGEGAVITESSNQVIQTINNYLHQSIASNGKAHTLGIICLLMTGFIIGKNLFLYLAYYVLNPLKHQLVNRLREEVYEKVLQLPIGYFSEKKKGDLISRMTNDVYEVEVSLIGALEGWIRDPLTILITLSVLFLISPQLTLFILLLIPVLGLVIGRITRSLKRISQEVAIRFGETLSVLDETLSGLRVVKAFGIEPLLTDKFKESNRRLLASRNRIGYRRDLASPLSEIMGVAVFTGVLYYGGKLVLQQQLLEASVFIGFLGIFYNIINPAKALSTSFSNMRKGSAAINRIEEILNAPLVVEE
;
A
#
# COMPACT_ATOMS: atom_id res chain seq x y z
N MET A 1 14.47 11.75 9.92
CA MET A 1 13.37 12.74 10.03
C MET A 1 13.57 13.95 9.11
N ARG A 2 14.75 14.53 8.95
CA ARG A 2 14.98 15.69 8.06
C ARG A 2 14.58 15.45 6.59
N ALA A 3 14.90 14.29 6.02
CA ALA A 3 14.54 13.95 4.64
C ALA A 3 13.02 13.95 4.37
N TYR A 4 12.20 13.56 5.34
CA TYR A 4 10.75 13.63 5.24
C TYR A 4 10.24 15.08 5.24
N TYR A 5 10.83 15.96 6.03
CA TYR A 5 10.47 17.38 6.04
C TYR A 5 10.70 18.02 4.67
N ARG A 6 11.73 17.59 3.93
CA ARG A 6 11.98 18.11 2.58
C ARG A 6 10.95 17.62 1.58
N ILE A 7 10.58 16.32 1.62
CA ILE A 7 9.49 15.77 0.79
C ILE A 7 8.18 16.53 1.08
N PHE A 8 7.84 16.70 2.36
CA PHE A 8 6.68 17.49 2.76
C PHE A 8 6.82 18.96 2.40
N GLY A 9 8.02 19.53 2.49
CA GLY A 9 8.31 20.91 2.06
C GLY A 9 7.99 21.14 0.59
N TYR A 10 8.33 20.21 -0.28
CA TYR A 10 7.92 20.28 -1.69
C TYR A 10 6.39 20.16 -1.85
N LEU A 11 5.74 19.26 -1.10
CA LEU A 11 4.28 19.11 -1.15
C LEU A 11 3.54 20.35 -0.64
N THR A 12 4.11 21.09 0.32
CA THR A 12 3.48 22.32 0.83
C THR A 12 3.41 23.45 -0.21
N GLN A 13 4.23 23.41 -1.25
CA GLN A 13 4.15 24.38 -2.36
C GLN A 13 2.95 24.10 -3.27
N TYR A 14 2.42 22.86 -3.26
CA TYR A 14 1.31 22.40 -4.09
C TYR A 14 0.06 22.07 -3.28
N LYS A 15 -0.19 22.84 -2.21
CA LYS A 15 -1.32 22.60 -1.27
C LYS A 15 -2.67 22.44 -1.98
N GLY A 16 -2.91 23.22 -3.03
CA GLY A 16 -4.15 23.15 -3.81
C GLY A 16 -4.34 21.81 -4.50
N SER A 17 -3.28 21.28 -5.14
CA SER A 17 -3.33 19.98 -5.81
C SER A 17 -3.46 18.82 -4.81
N VAL A 18 -2.79 18.92 -3.66
CA VAL A 18 -2.91 17.92 -2.58
C VAL A 18 -4.31 17.91 -1.98
N LEU A 19 -4.90 19.11 -1.76
CA LEU A 19 -6.27 19.23 -1.27
C LEU A 19 -7.28 18.68 -2.28
N LEU A 20 -7.10 19.00 -3.57
CA LEU A 20 -7.97 18.51 -4.64
C LEU A 20 -7.87 16.98 -4.79
N TYR A 21 -6.65 16.42 -4.69
CA TYR A 21 -6.43 14.98 -4.61
C TYR A 21 -7.20 14.35 -3.45
N ALA A 22 -7.07 14.90 -2.24
CA ALA A 22 -7.77 14.41 -1.06
C ALA A 22 -9.29 14.47 -1.23
N LEU A 23 -9.82 15.55 -1.83
CA LEU A 23 -11.24 15.70 -2.10
C LEU A 23 -11.76 14.65 -3.09
N PHE A 24 -11.02 14.38 -4.18
CA PHE A 24 -11.39 13.33 -5.12
C PHE A 24 -11.29 11.93 -4.50
N ILE A 25 -10.31 11.68 -3.64
CA ILE A 25 -10.22 10.43 -2.87
C ILE A 25 -11.43 10.29 -1.94
N LEU A 26 -11.83 11.34 -1.23
CA LEU A 26 -13.05 11.33 -0.41
C LEU A 26 -14.29 10.98 -1.24
N GLY A 27 -14.45 11.59 -2.40
CA GLY A 27 -15.52 11.25 -3.33
C GLY A 27 -15.48 9.77 -3.73
N SER A 28 -14.32 9.27 -4.14
CA SER A 28 -14.14 7.86 -4.51
C SER A 28 -14.50 6.91 -3.37
N ILE A 29 -14.07 7.20 -2.13
CA ILE A 29 -14.40 6.39 -0.94
C ILE A 29 -15.90 6.40 -0.68
N SER A 30 -16.55 7.56 -0.71
CA SER A 30 -17.98 7.71 -0.49
C SER A 30 -18.79 6.89 -1.49
N PHE A 31 -18.49 7.03 -2.78
CA PHE A 31 -19.14 6.23 -3.84
C PHE A 31 -18.87 4.72 -3.67
N SER A 32 -17.68 4.33 -3.24
CA SER A 32 -17.34 2.93 -2.96
C SER A 32 -18.21 2.34 -1.85
N ILE A 33 -18.33 3.07 -0.74
CA ILE A 33 -19.11 2.61 0.42
C ILE A 33 -20.59 2.52 0.08
N VAL A 34 -21.13 3.52 -0.63
CA VAL A 34 -22.54 3.49 -1.08
C VAL A 34 -22.77 2.34 -2.04
N SER A 35 -21.89 2.10 -3.01
CA SER A 35 -22.03 1.00 -3.97
C SER A 35 -22.10 -0.36 -3.26
N ILE A 36 -21.22 -0.60 -2.27
CA ILE A 36 -21.23 -1.85 -1.50
C ILE A 36 -22.40 -1.87 -0.53
N GLY A 37 -22.76 -0.73 0.06
CA GLY A 37 -23.92 -0.59 0.93
C GLY A 37 -25.23 -0.99 0.22
N MET A 38 -25.32 -0.78 -1.10
CA MET A 38 -26.47 -1.24 -1.90
C MET A 38 -26.64 -2.77 -1.95
N LEU A 39 -25.66 -3.54 -1.48
CA LEU A 39 -25.85 -4.98 -1.23
C LEU A 39 -26.94 -5.24 -0.16
N MET A 40 -27.11 -4.35 0.81
CA MET A 40 -28.12 -4.51 1.86
C MET A 40 -29.54 -4.53 1.26
N PRO A 41 -29.99 -3.47 0.55
CA PRO A 41 -31.30 -3.45 -0.08
C PRO A 41 -31.45 -4.52 -1.17
N PHE A 42 -30.37 -4.86 -1.88
CA PHE A 42 -30.38 -5.97 -2.85
C PHE A 42 -30.74 -7.31 -2.19
N LEU A 43 -30.08 -7.63 -1.07
CA LEU A 43 -30.32 -8.87 -0.32
C LEU A 43 -31.69 -8.87 0.36
N GLN A 44 -32.12 -7.73 0.89
CA GLN A 44 -33.45 -7.59 1.43
C GLN A 44 -34.52 -7.93 0.36
N LEU A 45 -34.39 -7.38 -0.85
CA LEU A 45 -35.34 -7.63 -1.93
C LEU A 45 -35.43 -9.13 -2.32
N ILE A 46 -34.29 -9.86 -2.28
CA ILE A 46 -34.24 -11.27 -2.66
C ILE A 46 -34.75 -12.18 -1.54
N PHE A 47 -34.31 -11.92 -0.31
CA PHE A 47 -34.58 -12.82 0.81
C PHE A 47 -35.86 -12.53 1.57
N THR A 48 -36.41 -11.32 1.44
CA THR A 48 -37.69 -10.97 2.07
C THR A 48 -38.84 -11.47 1.19
N GLY A 49 -39.55 -12.50 1.68
CA GLY A 49 -40.75 -13.03 1.01
C GLY A 49 -41.91 -12.01 1.01
N GLU A 50 -43.01 -12.33 0.35
CA GLU A 50 -44.24 -11.53 0.38
C GLU A 50 -44.75 -11.49 1.82
N GLY A 51 -44.72 -10.32 2.47
CA GLY A 51 -45.25 -10.12 3.82
C GLY A 51 -44.22 -10.02 4.96
N ALA A 52 -42.92 -10.14 4.70
CA ALA A 52 -41.94 -9.89 5.73
C ALA A 52 -41.85 -8.38 6.02
N VAL A 53 -42.25 -8.01 7.24
CA VAL A 53 -42.12 -6.65 7.77
C VAL A 53 -40.63 -6.35 7.87
N ILE A 54 -40.15 -5.36 7.11
CA ILE A 54 -38.79 -4.86 7.26
C ILE A 54 -38.74 -4.21 8.65
N THR A 55 -37.94 -4.79 9.53
CA THR A 55 -37.83 -4.36 10.93
C THR A 55 -37.49 -2.86 10.97
N GLU A 56 -38.17 -2.09 11.81
CA GLU A 56 -37.87 -0.67 12.00
C GLU A 56 -36.42 -0.52 12.48
N SER A 57 -35.55 -0.19 11.56
CA SER A 57 -34.16 0.12 11.87
C SER A 57 -34.10 1.47 12.61
N SER A 58 -33.41 1.54 13.71
CA SER A 58 -33.18 2.78 14.47
C SER A 58 -32.40 3.86 13.66
N ASN A 59 -31.93 3.53 12.45
CA ASN A 59 -31.12 4.40 11.64
C ASN A 59 -31.95 5.08 10.51
N GLN A 60 -32.10 6.40 10.58
CA GLN A 60 -32.91 7.21 9.65
C GLN A 60 -32.53 6.96 8.17
N VAL A 61 -31.26 6.74 7.85
CA VAL A 61 -30.78 6.50 6.49
C VAL A 61 -31.31 5.15 5.97
N ILE A 62 -31.27 4.11 6.79
CA ILE A 62 -31.77 2.77 6.44
C ILE A 62 -33.30 2.82 6.29
N GLN A 63 -34.01 3.55 7.15
CA GLN A 63 -35.44 3.75 7.04
C GLN A 63 -35.84 4.45 5.72
N THR A 64 -35.12 5.49 5.32
CA THR A 64 -35.41 6.18 4.06
C THR A 64 -35.22 5.27 2.85
N ILE A 65 -34.16 4.47 2.85
CA ILE A 65 -33.89 3.49 1.78
C ILE A 65 -35.01 2.43 1.75
N ASN A 66 -35.38 1.91 2.90
CA ASN A 66 -36.44 0.90 3.02
C ASN A 66 -37.78 1.44 2.53
N ASN A 67 -38.16 2.66 2.91
CA ASN A 67 -39.41 3.29 2.45
C ASN A 67 -39.45 3.48 0.93
N TYR A 68 -38.34 3.92 0.34
CA TYR A 68 -38.23 4.05 -1.12
C TYR A 68 -38.35 2.69 -1.82
N LEU A 69 -37.73 1.65 -1.28
CA LEU A 69 -37.84 0.28 -1.81
C LEU A 69 -39.27 -0.25 -1.74
N HIS A 70 -39.95 -0.05 -0.60
CA HIS A 70 -41.36 -0.44 -0.46
C HIS A 70 -42.26 0.24 -1.49
N GLN A 71 -42.10 1.55 -1.65
CA GLN A 71 -42.86 2.30 -2.63
C GLN A 71 -42.57 1.84 -4.07
N SER A 72 -41.30 1.57 -4.39
CA SER A 72 -40.91 1.07 -5.72
C SER A 72 -41.39 -0.33 -5.99
N ILE A 73 -41.38 -1.23 -5.00
CA ILE A 73 -41.90 -2.58 -5.12
C ILE A 73 -43.44 -2.57 -5.34
N ALA A 74 -44.14 -1.72 -4.59
CA ALA A 74 -45.59 -1.59 -4.67
C ALA A 74 -46.05 -1.02 -6.02
N SER A 75 -45.27 -0.08 -6.60
CA SER A 75 -45.65 0.55 -7.87
C SER A 75 -45.22 -0.25 -9.11
N ASN A 76 -44.00 -0.83 -9.10
CA ASN A 76 -43.38 -1.37 -10.32
C ASN A 76 -42.99 -2.85 -10.22
N GLY A 77 -43.19 -3.47 -9.07
CA GLY A 77 -42.85 -4.88 -8.83
C GLY A 77 -41.39 -5.15 -8.50
N LYS A 78 -41.10 -6.34 -7.94
CA LYS A 78 -39.77 -6.73 -7.45
C LYS A 78 -38.68 -6.75 -8.54
N ALA A 79 -39.00 -7.25 -9.74
CA ALA A 79 -38.04 -7.37 -10.84
C ALA A 79 -37.57 -6.00 -11.35
N HIS A 80 -38.47 -5.02 -11.44
CA HIS A 80 -38.12 -3.65 -11.82
C HIS A 80 -37.26 -2.96 -10.77
N THR A 81 -37.62 -3.09 -9.50
CA THR A 81 -36.84 -2.54 -8.36
C THR A 81 -35.43 -3.15 -8.31
N LEU A 82 -35.30 -4.47 -8.60
CA LEU A 82 -33.99 -5.12 -8.72
C LEU A 82 -33.13 -4.48 -9.81
N GLY A 83 -33.74 -4.22 -10.98
CA GLY A 83 -33.06 -3.54 -12.09
C GLY A 83 -32.55 -2.15 -11.71
N ILE A 84 -33.34 -1.37 -10.97
CA ILE A 84 -32.94 -0.05 -10.47
C ILE A 84 -31.75 -0.16 -9.50
N ILE A 85 -31.80 -1.09 -8.56
CA ILE A 85 -30.68 -1.31 -7.61
C ILE A 85 -29.40 -1.67 -8.36
N CYS A 86 -29.44 -2.60 -9.33
CA CYS A 86 -28.27 -2.98 -10.13
C CYS A 86 -27.73 -1.80 -10.95
N LEU A 87 -28.61 -0.98 -11.51
CA LEU A 87 -28.22 0.21 -12.27
C LEU A 87 -27.57 1.27 -11.37
N LEU A 88 -28.12 1.49 -10.18
CA LEU A 88 -27.53 2.39 -9.17
C LEU A 88 -26.16 1.88 -8.69
N MET A 89 -26.03 0.58 -8.37
CA MET A 89 -24.74 -0.02 -8.01
C MET A 89 -23.68 0.23 -9.08
N THR A 90 -24.04 -0.03 -10.34
CA THR A 90 -23.16 0.22 -11.49
C THR A 90 -22.81 1.70 -11.62
N GLY A 91 -23.79 2.59 -11.48
CA GLY A 91 -23.60 4.04 -11.51
C GLY A 91 -22.64 4.52 -10.40
N PHE A 92 -22.79 4.00 -9.18
CA PHE A 92 -21.88 4.32 -8.07
C PHE A 92 -20.45 3.77 -8.30
N ILE A 93 -20.30 2.59 -8.89
CA ILE A 93 -18.99 2.06 -9.27
C ILE A 93 -18.33 2.92 -10.35
N ILE A 94 -19.09 3.38 -11.34
CA ILE A 94 -18.60 4.31 -12.36
C ILE A 94 -18.17 5.61 -11.70
N GLY A 95 -19.01 6.19 -10.86
CA GLY A 95 -18.68 7.40 -10.09
C GLY A 95 -17.41 7.25 -9.25
N LYS A 96 -17.29 6.16 -8.50
CA LYS A 96 -16.07 5.82 -7.75
C LYS A 96 -14.82 5.85 -8.63
N ASN A 97 -14.86 5.17 -9.77
CA ASN A 97 -13.70 5.08 -10.67
C ASN A 97 -13.42 6.42 -11.36
N LEU A 98 -14.44 7.21 -11.68
CA LEU A 98 -14.28 8.56 -12.20
C LEU A 98 -13.54 9.45 -11.18
N PHE A 99 -13.99 9.47 -9.93
CA PHE A 99 -13.33 10.23 -8.86
C PHE A 99 -11.90 9.74 -8.61
N LEU A 100 -11.67 8.42 -8.65
CA LEU A 100 -10.33 7.85 -8.53
C LEU A 100 -9.42 8.27 -9.70
N TYR A 101 -9.95 8.25 -10.92
CA TYR A 101 -9.21 8.72 -12.10
C TYR A 101 -8.87 10.21 -11.99
N LEU A 102 -9.81 11.05 -11.57
CA LEU A 102 -9.58 12.48 -11.34
C LEU A 102 -8.52 12.71 -10.25
N ALA A 103 -8.53 11.90 -9.18
CA ALA A 103 -7.48 11.94 -8.16
C ALA A 103 -6.10 11.68 -8.77
N TYR A 104 -5.95 10.64 -9.59
CA TYR A 104 -4.68 10.35 -10.27
C TYR A 104 -4.33 11.38 -11.34
N TYR A 105 -5.31 11.96 -12.01
CA TYR A 105 -5.09 13.03 -12.97
C TYR A 105 -4.44 14.27 -12.32
N VAL A 106 -4.80 14.57 -11.08
CA VAL A 106 -4.17 15.63 -10.28
C VAL A 106 -2.82 15.20 -9.71
N LEU A 107 -2.70 13.94 -9.26
CA LEU A 107 -1.51 13.43 -8.60
C LEU A 107 -0.31 13.27 -9.54
N ASN A 108 -0.54 12.75 -10.77
CA ASN A 108 0.52 12.45 -11.72
C ASN A 108 1.36 13.68 -12.13
N PRO A 109 0.76 14.82 -12.55
CA PRO A 109 1.52 16.02 -12.85
C PRO A 109 2.33 16.53 -11.65
N LEU A 110 1.73 16.51 -10.46
CA LEU A 110 2.38 16.91 -9.22
C LEU A 110 3.67 16.12 -8.97
N LYS A 111 3.57 14.79 -9.08
CA LYS A 111 4.70 13.88 -8.90
C LYS A 111 5.82 14.17 -9.88
N HIS A 112 5.49 14.26 -11.17
CA HIS A 112 6.48 14.48 -12.21
C HIS A 112 7.13 15.86 -12.13
N GLN A 113 6.39 16.91 -11.78
CA GLN A 113 6.95 18.26 -11.57
C GLN A 113 7.94 18.26 -10.40
N LEU A 114 7.63 17.60 -9.27
CA LEU A 114 8.55 17.50 -8.15
C LEU A 114 9.85 16.79 -8.49
N VAL A 115 9.73 15.67 -9.21
CA VAL A 115 10.89 14.88 -9.63
C VAL A 115 11.74 15.64 -10.66
N ASN A 116 11.10 16.31 -11.60
CA ASN A 116 11.79 17.12 -12.60
C ASN A 116 12.58 18.27 -11.94
N ARG A 117 11.93 18.99 -11.04
CA ARG A 117 12.59 20.05 -10.26
C ARG A 117 13.79 19.53 -9.46
N LEU A 118 13.65 18.36 -8.81
CA LEU A 118 14.76 17.76 -8.10
C LEU A 118 15.93 17.41 -9.03
N ARG A 119 15.64 16.91 -10.23
CA ARG A 119 16.69 16.66 -11.25
C ARG A 119 17.39 17.93 -11.69
N GLU A 120 16.64 19.01 -11.92
CA GLU A 120 17.16 20.31 -12.29
C GLU A 120 18.07 20.87 -11.18
N GLU A 121 17.60 20.86 -9.92
CA GLU A 121 18.38 21.31 -8.77
C GLU A 121 19.71 20.53 -8.61
N VAL A 122 19.68 19.21 -8.79
CA VAL A 122 20.89 18.37 -8.72
C VAL A 122 21.81 18.66 -9.90
N TYR A 123 21.29 18.81 -11.11
CA TYR A 123 22.08 19.10 -12.29
C TYR A 123 22.78 20.46 -12.21
N GLU A 124 22.04 21.52 -11.81
CA GLU A 124 22.59 22.85 -11.60
C GLU A 124 23.70 22.84 -10.55
N LYS A 125 23.49 22.13 -9.43
CA LYS A 125 24.52 22.00 -8.39
C LYS A 125 25.75 21.27 -8.88
N VAL A 126 25.60 20.19 -9.66
CA VAL A 126 26.73 19.44 -10.23
C VAL A 126 27.59 20.35 -11.12
N LEU A 127 26.97 21.23 -11.94
CA LEU A 127 27.72 22.17 -12.77
C LEU A 127 28.50 23.22 -11.99
N GLN A 128 28.06 23.54 -10.76
CA GLN A 128 28.72 24.50 -9.88
C GLN A 128 29.86 23.89 -9.04
N LEU A 129 29.95 22.55 -8.98
CA LEU A 129 30.98 21.88 -8.18
C LEU A 129 32.37 22.02 -8.82
N PRO A 130 33.43 22.18 -8.00
CA PRO A 130 34.80 22.31 -8.49
C PRO A 130 35.27 21.03 -9.18
N ILE A 131 36.16 21.15 -10.16
CA ILE A 131 36.67 20.00 -10.96
C ILE A 131 37.29 18.92 -10.05
N GLY A 132 37.93 19.29 -8.94
CA GLY A 132 38.50 18.35 -7.97
C GLY A 132 37.45 17.44 -7.27
N TYR A 133 36.16 17.77 -7.36
CA TYR A 133 35.10 16.92 -6.86
C TYR A 133 34.88 15.68 -7.75
N PHE A 134 35.26 15.77 -9.03
CA PHE A 134 35.01 14.73 -10.03
C PHE A 134 36.21 13.78 -10.14
N SER A 135 36.02 12.54 -9.70
CA SER A 135 36.91 11.41 -9.99
C SER A 135 36.16 10.35 -10.79
N GLU A 136 36.86 9.43 -11.44
CA GLU A 136 36.22 8.33 -12.22
C GLU A 136 35.17 7.58 -11.40
N LYS A 137 35.47 7.29 -10.13
CA LYS A 137 34.55 6.62 -9.21
C LYS A 137 33.34 7.51 -8.85
N LYS A 138 33.54 8.82 -8.70
CA LYS A 138 32.44 9.75 -8.37
C LYS A 138 31.53 10.02 -9.57
N LYS A 139 32.02 9.96 -10.83
CA LYS A 139 31.20 10.13 -12.01
C LYS A 139 30.10 9.08 -12.10
N GLY A 140 30.44 7.81 -11.89
CA GLY A 140 29.45 6.72 -11.86
C GLY A 140 28.43 6.87 -10.71
N ASP A 141 28.87 7.30 -9.52
CA ASP A 141 28.01 7.56 -8.37
C ASP A 141 27.05 8.72 -8.65
N LEU A 142 27.50 9.82 -9.25
CA LEU A 142 26.66 10.96 -9.63
C LEU A 142 25.56 10.55 -10.63
N ILE A 143 25.92 9.79 -11.66
CA ILE A 143 24.96 9.27 -12.63
C ILE A 143 23.90 8.38 -11.93
N SER A 144 24.35 7.50 -11.04
CA SER A 144 23.45 6.64 -10.26
C SER A 144 22.50 7.44 -9.37
N ARG A 145 22.98 8.51 -8.72
CA ARG A 145 22.14 9.38 -7.87
C ARG A 145 21.12 10.18 -8.70
N MET A 146 21.50 10.66 -9.88
CA MET A 146 20.60 11.39 -10.77
C MET A 146 19.56 10.50 -11.46
N THR A 147 19.81 9.20 -11.58
CA THR A 147 18.91 8.24 -12.21
C THR A 147 18.17 7.40 -11.17
N ASN A 148 18.88 6.53 -10.47
CA ASN A 148 18.27 5.54 -9.56
C ASN A 148 17.72 6.19 -8.28
N ASP A 149 18.48 7.10 -7.65
CA ASP A 149 18.02 7.71 -6.41
C ASP A 149 16.84 8.66 -6.66
N VAL A 150 16.85 9.41 -7.76
CA VAL A 150 15.70 10.24 -8.15
C VAL A 150 14.47 9.38 -8.44
N TYR A 151 14.63 8.22 -9.08
CA TYR A 151 13.53 7.27 -9.28
C TYR A 151 13.00 6.69 -7.96
N GLU A 152 13.88 6.34 -7.01
CA GLU A 152 13.45 5.88 -5.67
C GLU A 152 12.68 6.98 -4.92
N VAL A 153 13.07 8.25 -5.08
CA VAL A 153 12.31 9.40 -4.53
C VAL A 153 10.92 9.48 -5.18
N GLU A 154 10.83 9.30 -6.50
CA GLU A 154 9.55 9.28 -7.22
C GLU A 154 8.59 8.23 -6.67
N VAL A 155 9.06 6.98 -6.57
CA VAL A 155 8.27 5.87 -6.01
C VAL A 155 7.87 6.13 -4.55
N SER A 156 8.79 6.71 -3.78
CA SER A 156 8.52 7.07 -2.38
C SER A 156 7.49 8.18 -2.23
N LEU A 157 7.48 9.19 -3.11
CA LEU A 157 6.48 10.27 -3.09
C LEU A 157 5.07 9.74 -3.35
N ILE A 158 4.91 8.81 -4.31
CA ILE A 158 3.63 8.16 -4.57
C ILE A 158 3.19 7.40 -3.32
N GLY A 159 4.06 6.53 -2.81
CA GLY A 159 3.78 5.75 -1.61
C GLY A 159 3.47 6.62 -0.39
N ALA A 160 4.09 7.79 -0.27
CA ALA A 160 3.79 8.74 0.79
C ALA A 160 2.37 9.33 0.66
N LEU A 161 1.98 9.78 -0.53
CA LEU A 161 0.65 10.37 -0.75
C LEU A 161 -0.48 9.35 -0.61
N GLU A 162 -0.30 8.14 -1.15
CA GLU A 162 -1.26 7.06 -0.97
C GLU A 162 -1.31 6.60 0.50
N GLY A 163 -0.17 6.33 1.11
CA GLY A 163 -0.07 5.81 2.47
C GLY A 163 -0.43 6.81 3.57
N TRP A 164 -0.39 8.12 3.32
CA TRP A 164 -0.70 9.14 4.33
C TRP A 164 -2.03 9.83 4.11
N ILE A 165 -2.56 9.82 2.90
CA ILE A 165 -3.83 10.47 2.59
C ILE A 165 -4.88 9.41 2.26
N ARG A 166 -4.69 8.65 1.17
CA ARG A 166 -5.71 7.73 0.68
C ARG A 166 -6.01 6.60 1.64
N ASP A 167 -4.99 5.85 2.07
CA ASP A 167 -5.19 4.63 2.85
C ASP A 167 -5.74 4.92 4.26
N PRO A 168 -5.21 5.91 5.05
CA PRO A 168 -5.79 6.25 6.33
C PRO A 168 -7.21 6.82 6.22
N LEU A 169 -7.48 7.67 5.23
CA LEU A 169 -8.83 8.19 4.97
C LEU A 169 -9.80 7.06 4.67
N THR A 170 -9.41 6.12 3.81
CA THR A 170 -10.24 4.95 3.49
C THR A 170 -10.54 4.13 4.75
N ILE A 171 -9.52 3.84 5.56
CA ILE A 171 -9.69 3.07 6.80
C ILE A 171 -10.59 3.82 7.79
N LEU A 172 -10.32 5.11 8.04
CA LEU A 172 -11.08 5.90 9.01
C LEU A 172 -12.55 6.03 8.62
N ILE A 173 -12.83 6.38 7.35
CA ILE A 173 -14.21 6.54 6.88
C ILE A 173 -14.93 5.20 6.90
N THR A 174 -14.29 4.13 6.42
CA THR A 174 -14.89 2.79 6.41
C THR A 174 -15.16 2.30 7.83
N LEU A 175 -14.22 2.48 8.78
CA LEU A 175 -14.43 2.15 10.19
C LEU A 175 -15.55 2.99 10.81
N SER A 176 -15.65 4.27 10.49
CA SER A 176 -16.74 5.13 10.98
C SER A 176 -18.10 4.63 10.50
N VAL A 177 -18.21 4.26 9.23
CA VAL A 177 -19.46 3.70 8.69
C VAL A 177 -19.79 2.33 9.33
N LEU A 178 -18.80 1.46 9.48
CA LEU A 178 -18.99 0.17 10.17
C LEU A 178 -19.44 0.36 11.62
N PHE A 179 -18.88 1.35 12.31
CA PHE A 179 -19.25 1.69 13.69
C PHE A 179 -20.70 2.18 13.76
N LEU A 180 -21.17 2.95 12.78
CA LEU A 180 -22.57 3.39 12.70
C LEU A 180 -23.53 2.23 12.41
N ILE A 181 -23.09 1.21 11.66
CA ILE A 181 -23.91 0.03 11.35
C ILE A 181 -23.99 -0.91 12.57
N SER A 182 -22.84 -1.27 13.15
CA SER A 182 -22.77 -2.15 14.32
C SER A 182 -21.52 -1.85 15.15
N PRO A 183 -21.66 -1.10 16.27
CA PRO A 183 -20.54 -0.81 17.17
C PRO A 183 -19.89 -2.07 17.74
N GLN A 184 -20.70 -3.10 18.07
CA GLN A 184 -20.22 -4.34 18.66
C GLN A 184 -19.30 -5.13 17.73
N LEU A 185 -19.73 -5.29 16.45
CA LEU A 185 -18.91 -5.96 15.44
C LEU A 185 -17.63 -5.16 15.12
N THR A 186 -17.74 -3.84 15.05
CA THR A 186 -16.60 -2.98 14.77
C THR A 186 -15.57 -3.01 15.88
N LEU A 187 -15.99 -2.98 17.15
CA LEU A 187 -15.10 -3.14 18.30
C LEU A 187 -14.42 -4.51 18.31
N PHE A 188 -15.17 -5.58 17.98
CA PHE A 188 -14.59 -6.91 17.85
C PHE A 188 -13.49 -6.96 16.79
N ILE A 189 -13.73 -6.36 15.62
CA ILE A 189 -12.71 -6.25 14.54
C ILE A 189 -11.51 -5.43 15.01
N LEU A 190 -11.73 -4.30 15.67
CA LEU A 190 -10.65 -3.45 16.18
C LEU A 190 -9.76 -4.19 17.21
N LEU A 191 -10.32 -5.11 17.97
CA LEU A 191 -9.56 -5.97 18.89
C LEU A 191 -8.70 -7.01 18.13
N LEU A 192 -9.15 -7.49 16.97
CA LEU A 192 -8.42 -8.48 16.17
C LEU A 192 -7.27 -7.87 15.37
N ILE A 193 -7.37 -6.61 14.92
CA ILE A 193 -6.34 -5.94 14.11
C ILE A 193 -4.96 -5.93 14.77
N PRO A 194 -4.78 -5.58 16.06
CA PRO A 194 -3.47 -5.64 16.73
C PRO A 194 -2.87 -7.04 16.78
N VAL A 195 -3.68 -8.06 16.94
CA VAL A 195 -3.23 -9.48 16.95
C VAL A 195 -2.63 -9.83 15.59
N LEU A 196 -3.32 -9.48 14.51
CA LEU A 196 -2.82 -9.64 13.14
C LEU A 196 -1.50 -8.88 12.93
N GLY A 197 -1.47 -7.62 13.36
CA GLY A 197 -0.28 -6.77 13.24
C GLY A 197 0.95 -7.32 13.96
N LEU A 198 0.76 -7.92 15.13
CA LEU A 198 1.84 -8.56 15.88
C LEU A 198 2.41 -9.78 15.16
N VAL A 199 1.57 -10.64 14.59
CA VAL A 199 2.02 -11.84 13.87
C VAL A 199 2.74 -11.45 12.57
N ILE A 200 2.14 -10.56 11.76
CA ILE A 200 2.75 -10.06 10.52
C ILE A 200 4.07 -9.34 10.85
N GLY A 201 4.11 -8.56 11.92
CA GLY A 201 5.32 -7.86 12.36
C GLY A 201 6.47 -8.80 12.71
N ARG A 202 6.19 -9.95 13.35
CA ARG A 202 7.21 -10.99 13.64
C ARG A 202 7.76 -11.62 12.36
N ILE A 203 6.89 -11.92 11.39
CA ILE A 203 7.31 -12.48 10.10
C ILE A 203 8.22 -11.47 9.37
N THR A 204 7.81 -10.23 9.29
CA THR A 204 8.57 -9.15 8.63
C THR A 204 9.94 -8.93 9.26
N ARG A 205 10.04 -8.95 10.60
CA ARG A 205 11.33 -8.85 11.32
C ARG A 205 12.26 -10.03 11.01
N SER A 206 11.71 -11.25 10.96
CA SER A 206 12.46 -12.45 10.61
C SER A 206 13.02 -12.37 9.19
N LEU A 207 12.21 -11.94 8.22
CA LEU A 207 12.64 -11.74 6.83
C LEU A 207 13.74 -10.68 6.71
N LYS A 208 13.63 -9.55 7.42
CA LYS A 208 14.65 -8.49 7.42
C LYS A 208 16.02 -9.01 7.84
N ARG A 209 16.09 -9.82 8.91
CA ARG A 209 17.36 -10.36 9.42
C ARG A 209 18.04 -11.28 8.37
N ILE A 210 17.25 -12.15 7.72
CA ILE A 210 17.80 -13.07 6.72
C ILE A 210 18.17 -12.33 5.43
N SER A 211 17.41 -11.29 5.03
CA SER A 211 17.78 -10.43 3.90
C SER A 211 19.15 -9.77 4.08
N GLN A 212 19.48 -9.36 5.31
CA GLN A 212 20.81 -8.81 5.62
C GLN A 212 21.91 -9.88 5.47
N GLU A 213 21.67 -11.11 5.94
CA GLU A 213 22.59 -12.23 5.74
C GLU A 213 22.83 -12.50 4.24
N VAL A 214 21.77 -12.53 3.44
CA VAL A 214 21.88 -12.70 1.98
C VAL A 214 22.69 -11.57 1.33
N ALA A 215 22.48 -10.32 1.75
CA ALA A 215 23.24 -9.19 1.23
C ALA A 215 24.74 -9.29 1.55
N ILE A 216 25.11 -9.73 2.77
CA ILE A 216 26.50 -9.96 3.15
C ILE A 216 27.12 -11.08 2.29
N ARG A 217 26.43 -12.22 2.17
CA ARG A 217 26.91 -13.35 1.34
C ARG A 217 27.06 -12.99 -0.13
N PHE A 218 26.14 -12.17 -0.64
CA PHE A 218 26.25 -11.66 -2.00
C PHE A 218 27.48 -10.75 -2.18
N GLY A 219 27.74 -9.87 -1.20
CA GLY A 219 28.95 -9.05 -1.19
C GLY A 219 30.25 -9.88 -1.15
N GLU A 220 30.30 -10.96 -0.33
CA GLU A 220 31.43 -11.90 -0.30
C GLU A 220 31.65 -12.56 -1.69
N THR A 221 30.56 -12.99 -2.35
CA THR A 221 30.65 -13.61 -3.69
C THR A 221 31.12 -12.62 -4.73
N LEU A 222 30.64 -11.36 -4.66
CA LEU A 222 31.05 -10.30 -5.54
C LEU A 222 32.54 -9.92 -5.35
N SER A 223 33.02 -9.93 -4.09
CA SER A 223 34.44 -9.68 -3.77
C SER A 223 35.36 -10.74 -4.38
N VAL A 224 34.96 -12.03 -4.34
CA VAL A 224 35.73 -13.10 -5.01
C VAL A 224 35.78 -12.88 -6.52
N LEU A 225 34.71 -12.44 -7.12
CA LEU A 225 34.64 -12.13 -8.54
C LEU A 225 35.56 -10.94 -8.92
N ASP A 226 35.48 -9.86 -8.14
CA ASP A 226 36.29 -8.66 -8.34
C ASP A 226 37.80 -8.94 -8.17
N GLU A 227 38.18 -9.66 -7.11
CA GLU A 227 39.55 -10.13 -6.90
C GLU A 227 40.07 -10.95 -8.07
N THR A 228 39.23 -11.87 -8.60
CA THR A 228 39.58 -12.73 -9.72
C THR A 228 39.78 -11.94 -11.01
N LEU A 229 38.86 -11.02 -11.32
CA LEU A 229 38.93 -10.20 -12.53
C LEU A 229 40.08 -9.19 -12.51
N SER A 230 40.30 -8.57 -11.35
CA SER A 230 41.42 -7.62 -11.17
C SER A 230 42.77 -8.30 -11.27
N GLY A 231 42.88 -9.54 -10.80
CA GLY A 231 44.10 -10.35 -10.84
C GLY A 231 44.19 -11.35 -12.03
N LEU A 232 43.33 -11.22 -13.04
CA LEU A 232 43.17 -12.23 -14.10
C LEU A 232 44.47 -12.59 -14.84
N ARG A 233 45.35 -11.60 -15.06
CA ARG A 233 46.67 -11.83 -15.67
C ARG A 233 47.53 -12.75 -14.79
N VAL A 234 47.51 -12.53 -13.49
CA VAL A 234 48.26 -13.36 -12.51
C VAL A 234 47.68 -14.78 -12.47
N VAL A 235 46.34 -14.88 -12.41
CA VAL A 235 45.63 -16.16 -12.44
C VAL A 235 46.06 -17.00 -13.65
N LYS A 236 46.11 -16.36 -14.83
CA LYS A 236 46.53 -17.03 -16.09
C LYS A 236 48.02 -17.38 -16.11
N ALA A 237 48.86 -16.50 -15.58
CA ALA A 237 50.30 -16.73 -15.56
C ALA A 237 50.70 -17.93 -14.64
N PHE A 238 49.95 -18.11 -13.53
CA PHE A 238 50.23 -19.18 -12.54
C PHE A 238 49.36 -20.43 -12.70
N GLY A 239 48.40 -20.45 -13.61
CA GLY A 239 47.49 -21.59 -13.85
C GLY A 239 46.61 -21.98 -12.65
N ILE A 240 46.22 -20.96 -11.82
CA ILE A 240 45.48 -21.20 -10.58
C ILE A 240 43.92 -21.09 -10.76
N GLU A 241 43.42 -21.20 -12.00
CA GLU A 241 41.98 -21.17 -12.30
C GLU A 241 41.18 -22.21 -11.50
N PRO A 242 41.64 -23.48 -11.30
CA PRO A 242 40.88 -24.44 -10.52
C PRO A 242 40.66 -23.97 -9.08
N LEU A 243 41.68 -23.40 -8.44
CA LEU A 243 41.63 -22.93 -7.06
C LEU A 243 40.60 -21.79 -6.91
N LEU A 244 40.61 -20.82 -7.82
CA LEU A 244 39.64 -19.69 -7.81
C LEU A 244 38.24 -20.15 -8.17
N THR A 245 38.09 -21.12 -9.07
CA THR A 245 36.82 -21.75 -9.38
C THR A 245 36.20 -22.39 -8.16
N ASP A 246 36.97 -23.11 -7.37
CA ASP A 246 36.48 -23.79 -6.16
C ASP A 246 36.17 -22.76 -5.06
N LYS A 247 36.99 -21.70 -4.90
CA LYS A 247 36.69 -20.57 -4.01
C LYS A 247 35.36 -19.88 -4.35
N PHE A 248 35.12 -19.63 -5.65
CA PHE A 248 33.86 -19.05 -6.11
C PHE A 248 32.68 -19.98 -5.91
N LYS A 249 32.81 -21.28 -6.27
CA LYS A 249 31.76 -22.28 -6.07
C LYS A 249 31.35 -22.38 -4.60
N GLU A 250 32.29 -22.37 -3.68
CA GLU A 250 31.98 -22.45 -2.25
C GLU A 250 31.25 -21.20 -1.75
N SER A 251 31.70 -19.99 -2.16
CA SER A 251 31.03 -18.74 -1.84
C SER A 251 29.60 -18.70 -2.40
N ASN A 252 29.43 -19.12 -3.67
CA ASN A 252 28.13 -19.15 -4.33
C ASN A 252 27.18 -20.20 -3.71
N ARG A 253 27.73 -21.33 -3.21
CA ARG A 253 26.95 -22.35 -2.48
C ARG A 253 26.40 -21.81 -1.16
N ARG A 254 27.21 -21.04 -0.41
CA ARG A 254 26.78 -20.38 0.82
C ARG A 254 25.69 -19.33 0.52
N LEU A 255 25.86 -18.55 -0.55
CA LEU A 255 24.85 -17.59 -1.02
C LEU A 255 23.55 -18.32 -1.39
N LEU A 256 23.61 -19.43 -2.14
CA LEU A 256 22.46 -20.25 -2.52
C LEU A 256 21.69 -20.75 -1.27
N ALA A 257 22.40 -21.26 -0.27
CA ALA A 257 21.76 -21.71 0.97
C ALA A 257 21.01 -20.58 1.69
N SER A 258 21.60 -19.38 1.76
CA SER A 258 20.96 -18.21 2.36
C SER A 258 19.77 -17.71 1.52
N ARG A 259 19.88 -17.73 0.17
CA ARG A 259 18.76 -17.37 -0.74
C ARG A 259 17.60 -18.36 -0.64
N ASN A 260 17.85 -19.65 -0.53
CA ASN A 260 16.80 -20.65 -0.33
C ASN A 260 16.08 -20.43 1.00
N ARG A 261 16.84 -20.16 2.08
CA ARG A 261 16.26 -19.88 3.40
C ARG A 261 15.33 -18.66 3.40
N ILE A 262 15.72 -17.56 2.72
CA ILE A 262 14.85 -16.39 2.60
C ILE A 262 13.65 -16.68 1.71
N GLY A 263 13.84 -17.43 0.60
CA GLY A 263 12.76 -17.85 -0.30
C GLY A 263 11.66 -18.59 0.46
N TYR A 264 12.01 -19.67 1.16
CA TYR A 264 11.05 -20.45 1.94
C TYR A 264 10.27 -19.62 2.96
N ARG A 265 10.93 -18.69 3.67
CA ARG A 265 10.25 -17.85 4.65
C ARG A 265 9.39 -16.77 4.01
N ARG A 266 9.83 -16.20 2.88
CA ARG A 266 9.05 -15.23 2.13
C ARG A 266 7.78 -15.87 1.58
N ASP A 267 7.93 -17.06 1.01
CA ASP A 267 6.82 -17.77 0.37
C ASP A 267 5.82 -18.31 1.41
N LEU A 268 6.27 -18.61 2.64
CA LEU A 268 5.39 -18.95 3.77
C LEU A 268 4.56 -17.75 4.25
N ALA A 269 5.02 -16.52 4.03
CA ALA A 269 4.31 -15.33 4.53
C ALA A 269 2.93 -15.15 3.89
N SER A 270 2.77 -15.50 2.61
CA SER A 270 1.49 -15.38 1.90
C SER A 270 0.44 -16.38 2.43
N PRO A 271 0.70 -17.71 2.47
CA PRO A 271 -0.24 -18.68 3.04
C PRO A 271 -0.61 -18.36 4.50
N LEU A 272 0.38 -17.96 5.30
CA LEU A 272 0.12 -17.64 6.70
C LEU A 272 -0.77 -16.40 6.85
N SER A 273 -0.56 -15.38 6.01
CA SER A 273 -1.43 -14.20 5.96
C SER A 273 -2.85 -14.54 5.51
N GLU A 274 -2.99 -15.49 4.58
CA GLU A 274 -4.29 -15.99 4.13
C GLU A 274 -5.03 -16.73 5.25
N ILE A 275 -4.37 -17.69 5.90
CA ILE A 275 -4.94 -18.42 7.04
C ILE A 275 -5.41 -17.44 8.13
N MET A 276 -4.60 -16.45 8.46
CA MET A 276 -4.97 -15.45 9.45
C MET A 276 -6.13 -14.57 8.98
N GLY A 277 -6.15 -14.18 7.70
CA GLY A 277 -7.27 -13.43 7.13
C GLY A 277 -8.57 -14.22 7.21
N VAL A 278 -8.54 -15.50 6.85
CA VAL A 278 -9.68 -16.42 6.95
C VAL A 278 -10.10 -16.63 8.41
N ALA A 279 -9.16 -16.80 9.33
CA ALA A 279 -9.47 -16.97 10.76
C ALA A 279 -10.20 -15.73 11.34
N VAL A 280 -9.75 -14.52 10.98
CA VAL A 280 -10.45 -13.29 11.37
C VAL A 280 -11.83 -13.21 10.73
N PHE A 281 -11.91 -13.47 9.44
CA PHE A 281 -13.19 -13.46 8.72
C PHE A 281 -14.18 -14.46 9.34
N THR A 282 -13.74 -15.68 9.63
CA THR A 282 -14.55 -16.71 10.30
C THR A 282 -14.95 -16.27 11.72
N GLY A 283 -14.04 -15.64 12.46
CA GLY A 283 -14.36 -15.08 13.77
C GLY A 283 -15.45 -14.01 13.70
N VAL A 284 -15.38 -13.12 12.71
CA VAL A 284 -16.41 -12.10 12.45
C VAL A 284 -17.73 -12.75 12.01
N LEU A 285 -17.68 -13.79 11.16
CA LEU A 285 -18.86 -14.56 10.76
C LEU A 285 -19.52 -15.24 11.97
N TYR A 286 -18.74 -15.86 12.84
CA TYR A 286 -19.27 -16.54 14.02
C TYR A 286 -19.92 -15.56 14.99
N TYR A 287 -19.19 -14.49 15.35
CA TYR A 287 -19.70 -13.50 16.29
C TYR A 287 -20.90 -12.72 15.73
N GLY A 288 -20.82 -12.28 14.47
CA GLY A 288 -21.92 -11.60 13.79
C GLY A 288 -23.13 -12.50 13.55
N GLY A 289 -22.88 -13.75 13.16
CA GLY A 289 -23.96 -14.76 13.05
C GLY A 289 -24.70 -14.98 14.38
N LYS A 290 -23.98 -14.96 15.50
CA LYS A 290 -24.59 -15.02 16.82
C LYS A 290 -25.47 -13.79 17.12
N LEU A 291 -25.04 -12.59 16.75
CA LEU A 291 -25.83 -11.36 16.88
C LEU A 291 -27.11 -11.41 16.02
N VAL A 292 -27.04 -11.98 14.83
CA VAL A 292 -28.20 -12.15 13.94
C VAL A 292 -29.16 -13.21 14.46
N LEU A 293 -28.66 -14.41 14.78
CA LEU A 293 -29.49 -15.59 15.04
C LEU A 293 -30.03 -15.64 16.48
N GLN A 294 -29.23 -15.22 17.46
CA GLN A 294 -29.60 -15.36 18.89
C GLN A 294 -30.10 -14.06 19.51
N GLN A 295 -29.50 -12.93 19.15
CA GLN A 295 -29.83 -11.67 19.79
C GLN A 295 -30.79 -10.81 18.96
N GLN A 296 -31.00 -11.15 17.70
CA GLN A 296 -31.84 -10.38 16.76
C GLN A 296 -31.51 -8.87 16.72
N LEU A 297 -30.26 -8.51 17.05
CA LEU A 297 -29.77 -7.14 17.09
C LEU A 297 -29.36 -6.63 15.71
N LEU A 298 -29.20 -7.52 14.74
CA LEU A 298 -28.74 -7.19 13.38
C LEU A 298 -29.51 -8.05 12.37
N GLU A 299 -29.98 -7.42 11.31
CA GLU A 299 -30.58 -8.15 10.18
C GLU A 299 -29.48 -8.87 9.35
N ALA A 300 -29.82 -10.04 8.77
CA ALA A 300 -28.90 -10.83 7.96
C ALA A 300 -28.38 -10.04 6.73
N SER A 301 -29.24 -9.27 6.06
CA SER A 301 -28.89 -8.40 4.93
C SER A 301 -27.89 -7.31 5.33
N VAL A 302 -28.08 -6.67 6.47
CA VAL A 302 -27.19 -5.65 7.05
C VAL A 302 -25.85 -6.28 7.43
N PHE A 303 -25.85 -7.49 7.99
CA PHE A 303 -24.63 -8.22 8.33
C PHE A 303 -23.78 -8.54 7.10
N ILE A 304 -24.41 -9.02 6.00
CA ILE A 304 -23.68 -9.30 4.76
C ILE A 304 -23.12 -8.01 4.14
N GLY A 305 -23.91 -6.93 4.15
CA GLY A 305 -23.45 -5.62 3.71
C GLY A 305 -22.28 -5.08 4.56
N PHE A 306 -22.35 -5.28 5.88
CA PHE A 306 -21.24 -4.97 6.80
C PHE A 306 -19.96 -5.72 6.43
N LEU A 307 -20.04 -7.03 6.12
CA LEU A 307 -18.90 -7.83 5.66
C LEU A 307 -18.32 -7.31 4.34
N GLY A 308 -19.19 -6.91 3.40
CA GLY A 308 -18.77 -6.31 2.14
C GLY A 308 -18.00 -4.99 2.33
N ILE A 309 -18.50 -4.11 3.21
CA ILE A 309 -17.82 -2.85 3.55
C ILE A 309 -16.51 -3.13 4.30
N PHE A 310 -16.50 -4.09 5.24
CA PHE A 310 -15.30 -4.47 5.97
C PHE A 310 -14.19 -4.98 5.04
N TYR A 311 -14.54 -5.73 4.01
CA TYR A 311 -13.57 -6.23 3.02
C TYR A 311 -12.76 -5.10 2.37
N ASN A 312 -13.36 -3.92 2.21
CA ASN A 312 -12.66 -2.74 1.66
C ASN A 312 -11.49 -2.23 2.50
N ILE A 313 -11.40 -2.60 3.78
CA ILE A 313 -10.29 -2.17 4.66
C ILE A 313 -9.02 -2.98 4.40
N ILE A 314 -9.15 -4.22 3.91
CA ILE A 314 -8.03 -5.17 3.81
C ILE A 314 -6.91 -4.63 2.91
N ASN A 315 -7.26 -4.11 1.74
CA ASN A 315 -6.27 -3.60 0.79
C ASN A 315 -5.55 -2.34 1.29
N PRO A 316 -6.23 -1.28 1.77
CA PRO A 316 -5.57 -0.13 2.39
C PRO A 316 -4.69 -0.50 3.59
N ALA A 317 -5.13 -1.43 4.44
CA ALA A 317 -4.33 -1.87 5.57
C ALA A 317 -3.02 -2.57 5.15
N LYS A 318 -3.05 -3.38 4.10
CA LYS A 318 -1.83 -3.96 3.49
C LYS A 318 -0.96 -2.89 2.84
N ALA A 319 -1.56 -1.95 2.12
CA ALA A 319 -0.87 -0.88 1.41
C ALA A 319 -0.11 0.05 2.36
N LEU A 320 -0.63 0.34 3.55
CA LEU A 320 0.08 1.12 4.57
C LEU A 320 1.48 0.55 4.88
N SER A 321 1.59 -0.77 5.03
CA SER A 321 2.88 -1.42 5.33
C SER A 321 3.89 -1.25 4.19
N THR A 322 3.44 -1.36 2.94
CA THR A 322 4.29 -1.17 1.76
C THR A 322 4.69 0.30 1.58
N SER A 323 3.79 1.23 1.85
CA SER A 323 4.03 2.67 1.82
C SER A 323 5.12 3.08 2.81
N PHE A 324 5.09 2.57 4.04
CA PHE A 324 6.16 2.80 5.01
C PHE A 324 7.53 2.27 4.55
N SER A 325 7.55 1.11 3.89
CA SER A 325 8.80 0.55 3.34
C SER A 325 9.35 1.42 2.21
N ASN A 326 8.51 1.85 1.27
CA ASN A 326 8.88 2.72 0.15
C ASN A 326 9.39 4.08 0.66
N MET A 327 8.73 4.66 1.66
CA MET A 327 9.18 5.90 2.29
C MET A 327 10.58 5.79 2.89
N ARG A 328 10.93 4.67 3.53
CA ARG A 328 12.29 4.46 4.07
C ARG A 328 13.35 4.44 2.97
N LYS A 329 13.06 3.78 1.84
CA LYS A 329 13.95 3.76 0.67
C LYS A 329 14.12 5.16 0.09
N GLY A 330 13.03 5.87 -0.14
CA GLY A 330 13.07 7.25 -0.64
C GLY A 330 13.80 8.21 0.32
N SER A 331 13.65 8.04 1.63
CA SER A 331 14.40 8.82 2.61
C SER A 331 15.92 8.58 2.50
N ALA A 332 16.36 7.35 2.25
CA ALA A 332 17.76 7.05 2.02
C ALA A 332 18.26 7.67 0.71
N ALA A 333 17.45 7.59 -0.35
CA ALA A 333 17.78 8.19 -1.64
C ALA A 333 17.88 9.73 -1.55
N ILE A 334 16.94 10.38 -0.86
CA ILE A 334 17.01 11.85 -0.62
C ILE A 334 18.26 12.22 0.14
N ASN A 335 18.64 11.50 1.20
CA ASN A 335 19.87 11.81 1.93
C ASN A 335 21.10 11.77 1.01
N ARG A 336 21.20 10.79 0.09
CA ARG A 336 22.30 10.73 -0.89
C ARG A 336 22.27 11.87 -1.91
N ILE A 337 21.08 12.31 -2.31
CA ILE A 337 20.91 13.49 -3.16
C ILE A 337 21.30 14.76 -2.39
N GLU A 338 20.90 14.88 -1.13
CA GLU A 338 21.27 16.02 -0.27
C GLU A 338 22.77 16.15 -0.05
N GLU A 339 23.53 15.05 -0.02
CA GLU A 339 25.00 15.10 0.02
C GLU A 339 25.56 15.86 -1.18
N ILE A 340 24.97 15.73 -2.39
CA ILE A 340 25.38 16.49 -3.57
C ILE A 340 24.92 17.95 -3.43
N LEU A 341 23.66 18.17 -3.09
CA LEU A 341 23.08 19.51 -3.01
C LEU A 341 23.77 20.40 -1.95
N ASN A 342 24.26 19.78 -0.88
CA ASN A 342 24.96 20.47 0.22
C ASN A 342 26.49 20.40 0.08
N ALA A 343 27.02 19.82 -1.01
CA ALA A 343 28.47 19.77 -1.22
C ALA A 343 29.06 21.19 -1.31
N PRO A 344 30.22 21.44 -0.65
CA PRO A 344 30.85 22.75 -0.68
C PRO A 344 31.28 23.14 -2.09
N LEU A 345 31.13 24.43 -2.42
CA LEU A 345 31.51 24.98 -3.74
C LEU A 345 32.99 25.36 -3.78
N VAL A 346 33.64 25.40 -2.64
CA VAL A 346 35.07 25.72 -2.50
C VAL A 346 35.77 24.47 -1.99
N VAL A 347 36.88 24.08 -2.63
CA VAL A 347 37.81 23.09 -2.08
C VAL A 347 38.56 23.82 -0.95
N GLU A 348 38.27 23.47 0.30
CA GLU A 348 39.17 23.83 1.41
C GLU A 348 40.49 23.08 1.16
N GLU A 349 41.58 23.84 0.97
CA GLU A 349 42.93 23.30 0.85
C GLU A 349 43.39 22.61 2.13
#